data_76191b92c13ab4be27b6332b92baf62f
#
_entry.id   76191b92c13ab4be27b6332b92baf62f
#
_cell.length_a   1.000
_cell.length_b   1.000
_cell.length_c   1.000
_cell.angle_alpha   90.00
_cell.angle_beta   90.00
_cell.angle_gamma   90.00
#
_symmetry.space_group_name_H-M   'P 1'
#
loop_
_entity.id
_entity.type
_entity.pdbx_description
1 polymer ?
#
loop_
_entity_poly.entity_id
_entity_poly.type
_entity_poly.pdbx_seq_one_letter_code
_entity_poly.pdbx_strand_id
1 'polypeptide(L)'
;MGEEIKYSRFVKTDYQQYQKRLQQETDILAEWFSNNALSKKGLVAGYELEAWLIDSNASPCPRNEAFLQRANNPYLFPELAKFNIELNVEPQSINSSLLSDFEKQLQQLWQQCKQTSKDIGCNMLGIGILPTLTNNDLSLDNISSLDRYRALNEQVLRHRQGKTIGLNINGNEHLEVERKDVMLEAAATSLQIHLQTPQDESVRYYNASMIVSAPLVAVGANAPFMFNKDLWYETRIPVFEQSVDIGGIGGAASGPMHRVTFGSHYARESLLECFNENLEHYPVLLPVTYDTEPEKLNYLRLHNGTIWRWNRPLIGFDDDGTPHLRIEHRTMSSAPSMVDNIANIAFYYGLVHYYATCIDPPEARLTFAETKDNFYRSAQLGLNHRVIWPDGNRYTIKELVLDSLLEEAQTGLDKLGISAADSQRYLGIIESRIESEQTGTQWQRKFAELNGRDMQRLTRCYYQHQQNNIPVHEWDFDCSGPHIA
;
A
#
# COMPACT_ATOMS: atom_id res chain seq x y z
N MET A 1 -3.38 8.40 -8.25
CA MET A 1 -3.37 7.24 -9.18
C MET A 1 -3.56 7.61 -10.64
N GLY A 2 -3.32 6.68 -11.59
CA GLY A 2 -3.20 6.92 -13.02
C GLY A 2 -4.40 7.63 -13.66
N GLU A 3 -4.11 8.38 -14.72
CA GLU A 3 -5.12 9.09 -15.50
C GLU A 3 -6.16 8.14 -16.12
N GLU A 4 -7.39 8.63 -16.34
CA GLU A 4 -8.44 7.90 -17.04
C GLU A 4 -8.06 7.74 -18.53
N ILE A 5 -8.44 6.62 -19.11
CA ILE A 5 -8.15 6.30 -20.51
C ILE A 5 -9.42 6.40 -21.37
N LYS A 6 -9.25 6.70 -22.66
CA LYS A 6 -10.39 6.95 -23.56
C LYS A 6 -10.92 5.69 -24.26
N TYR A 7 -10.20 4.56 -24.17
CA TYR A 7 -10.57 3.29 -24.84
C TYR A 7 -9.86 2.10 -24.19
N SER A 8 -10.51 0.93 -24.22
CA SER A 8 -10.02 -0.31 -23.58
C SER A 8 -9.47 -1.34 -24.60
N ARG A 9 -9.72 -1.16 -25.90
CA ARG A 9 -9.29 -2.10 -26.96
C ARG A 9 -8.04 -1.63 -27.66
N PHE A 10 -7.04 -2.50 -27.73
CA PHE A 10 -5.72 -2.20 -28.29
C PHE A 10 -5.34 -3.15 -29.42
N VAL A 11 -4.66 -2.61 -30.43
CA VAL A 11 -4.14 -3.35 -31.58
C VAL A 11 -2.62 -3.42 -31.56
N LYS A 12 -2.01 -4.25 -32.41
CA LYS A 12 -0.55 -4.49 -32.41
C LYS A 12 0.27 -3.21 -32.57
N THR A 13 -0.22 -2.28 -33.40
CA THR A 13 0.45 -0.99 -33.64
C THR A 13 0.54 -0.12 -32.39
N ASP A 14 -0.47 -0.18 -31.48
CA ASP A 14 -0.48 0.58 -30.23
C ASP A 14 0.66 0.12 -29.31
N TYR A 15 0.87 -1.20 -29.20
CA TYR A 15 2.00 -1.76 -28.46
C TYR A 15 3.35 -1.33 -29.02
N GLN A 16 3.51 -1.33 -30.35
CA GLN A 16 4.76 -0.92 -31.00
C GLN A 16 5.04 0.58 -30.79
N GLN A 17 4.02 1.40 -30.92
CA GLN A 17 4.13 2.84 -30.68
C GLN A 17 4.43 3.14 -29.23
N TYR A 18 3.72 2.45 -28.31
CA TYR A 18 3.94 2.59 -26.89
C TYR A 18 5.37 2.23 -26.50
N GLN A 19 5.87 1.07 -26.96
CA GLN A 19 7.22 0.61 -26.64
C GLN A 19 8.30 1.60 -27.12
N LYS A 20 8.12 2.15 -28.33
CA LYS A 20 9.05 3.18 -28.86
C LYS A 20 9.05 4.43 -27.99
N ARG A 21 7.87 4.86 -27.55
CA ARG A 21 7.71 6.05 -26.73
C ARG A 21 8.23 5.81 -25.31
N LEU A 22 7.96 4.65 -24.74
CA LEU A 22 8.46 4.24 -23.43
C LEU A 22 10.00 4.23 -23.41
N GLN A 23 10.65 3.71 -24.46
CA GLN A 23 12.10 3.78 -24.58
C GLN A 23 12.59 5.23 -24.61
N GLN A 24 11.99 6.09 -25.46
CA GLN A 24 12.36 7.50 -25.56
C GLN A 24 12.23 8.23 -24.21
N GLU A 25 11.14 7.99 -23.47
CA GLU A 25 10.92 8.62 -22.16
C GLU A 25 11.87 8.06 -21.08
N THR A 26 12.26 6.79 -21.18
CA THR A 26 13.28 6.21 -20.30
C THR A 26 14.67 6.80 -20.58
N ASP A 27 15.00 7.06 -21.86
CA ASP A 27 16.25 7.74 -22.24
C ASP A 27 16.30 9.17 -21.71
N ILE A 28 15.19 9.92 -21.78
CA ILE A 28 15.05 11.26 -21.19
C ILE A 28 15.24 11.20 -19.67
N LEU A 29 14.62 10.23 -19.00
CA LEU A 29 14.78 10.06 -17.56
C LEU A 29 16.25 9.76 -17.22
N ALA A 30 16.94 8.92 -18.00
CA ALA A 30 18.36 8.64 -17.82
C ALA A 30 19.22 9.90 -18.00
N GLU A 31 18.89 10.75 -18.95
CA GLU A 31 19.54 12.04 -19.13
C GLU A 31 19.31 12.97 -17.92
N TRP A 32 18.10 13.02 -17.37
CA TRP A 32 17.80 13.79 -16.17
C TRP A 32 18.60 13.31 -14.95
N PHE A 33 18.72 11.99 -14.78
CA PHE A 33 19.58 11.43 -13.71
C PHE A 33 21.05 11.82 -13.90
N SER A 34 21.58 11.73 -15.12
CA SER A 34 22.99 12.05 -15.41
C SER A 34 23.33 13.54 -15.23
N ASN A 35 22.36 14.41 -15.51
CA ASN A 35 22.51 15.88 -15.43
C ASN A 35 22.08 16.48 -14.09
N ASN A 36 21.66 15.65 -13.10
CA ASN A 36 21.12 16.13 -11.84
C ASN A 36 19.92 17.08 -12.01
N ALA A 37 19.04 16.80 -12.96
CA ALA A 37 17.91 17.64 -13.33
C ALA A 37 16.67 17.47 -12.44
N LEU A 38 16.66 16.46 -11.56
CA LEU A 38 15.54 16.22 -10.66
C LEU A 38 15.52 17.26 -9.53
N SER A 39 14.32 17.45 -8.96
CA SER A 39 14.07 18.42 -7.89
C SER A 39 15.04 18.23 -6.72
N LYS A 40 15.57 19.36 -6.26
CA LYS A 40 16.44 19.45 -5.08
C LYS A 40 15.69 19.95 -3.85
N LYS A 41 14.36 19.99 -3.91
CA LYS A 41 13.56 20.23 -2.71
C LYS A 41 13.92 19.17 -1.66
N GLY A 42 13.89 19.55 -0.41
CA GLY A 42 14.06 18.62 0.70
C GLY A 42 12.96 17.55 0.73
N LEU A 43 12.93 16.78 1.78
CA LEU A 43 11.95 15.72 1.95
C LEU A 43 10.51 16.28 1.97
N VAL A 44 9.63 15.71 1.12
CA VAL A 44 8.20 16.01 1.10
C VAL A 44 7.44 14.73 1.40
N ALA A 45 6.55 14.81 2.38
CA ALA A 45 5.76 13.70 2.90
C ALA A 45 4.33 13.75 2.36
N GLY A 46 3.72 12.60 2.18
CA GLY A 46 2.32 12.43 1.80
C GLY A 46 1.86 11.00 2.04
N TYR A 47 0.59 10.74 1.90
CA TYR A 47 0.05 9.37 1.94
C TYR A 47 -1.30 9.28 1.23
N GLU A 48 -1.66 8.04 0.88
CA GLU A 48 -2.96 7.63 0.36
C GLU A 48 -3.54 6.59 1.32
N LEU A 49 -4.85 6.68 1.59
CA LEU A 49 -5.55 5.73 2.45
C LEU A 49 -6.76 5.17 1.71
N GLU A 50 -6.81 3.87 1.57
CA GLU A 50 -7.95 3.18 0.97
C GLU A 50 -8.96 2.75 2.04
N ALA A 51 -10.25 2.77 1.70
CA ALA A 51 -11.33 2.41 2.59
C ALA A 51 -12.48 1.71 1.87
N TRP A 52 -13.31 1.01 2.65
CA TRP A 52 -14.49 0.30 2.22
C TRP A 52 -15.75 1.14 2.42
N LEU A 53 -16.67 1.06 1.47
CA LEU A 53 -18.08 1.39 1.68
C LEU A 53 -18.81 0.10 2.07
N ILE A 54 -19.53 0.13 3.18
CA ILE A 54 -20.29 -1.00 3.71
C ILE A 54 -21.75 -0.64 3.94
N ASP A 55 -22.65 -1.61 3.86
CA ASP A 55 -24.06 -1.47 4.19
C ASP A 55 -24.33 -1.68 5.70
N SER A 56 -25.60 -1.64 6.10
CA SER A 56 -26.03 -1.87 7.49
C SER A 56 -25.78 -3.31 7.98
N ASN A 57 -25.53 -4.27 7.08
CA ASN A 57 -25.14 -5.64 7.40
C ASN A 57 -23.62 -5.82 7.48
N ALA A 58 -22.87 -4.70 7.38
CA ALA A 58 -21.42 -4.71 7.27
C ALA A 58 -20.90 -5.44 6.01
N SER A 59 -21.71 -5.57 4.95
CA SER A 59 -21.33 -6.14 3.66
C SER A 59 -20.88 -5.04 2.69
N PRO A 60 -20.09 -5.36 1.63
CA PRO A 60 -19.67 -4.37 0.65
C PRO A 60 -20.87 -3.61 0.04
N CYS A 61 -20.76 -2.28 -0.04
CA CYS A 61 -21.79 -1.37 -0.58
C CYS A 61 -21.30 -0.71 -1.88
N PRO A 62 -21.66 -1.21 -3.09
CA PRO A 62 -21.06 -0.79 -4.35
C PRO A 62 -21.61 0.57 -4.84
N ARG A 63 -21.28 1.68 -4.15
CA ARG A 63 -21.81 3.03 -4.40
C ARG A 63 -20.74 4.13 -4.49
N ASN A 64 -19.49 3.80 -4.85
CA ASN A 64 -18.43 4.81 -4.89
C ASN A 64 -18.74 5.97 -5.86
N GLU A 65 -19.41 5.73 -6.98
CA GLU A 65 -19.78 6.81 -7.91
C GLU A 65 -20.74 7.82 -7.27
N ALA A 66 -21.80 7.33 -6.63
CA ALA A 66 -22.72 8.19 -5.89
C ALA A 66 -22.03 8.90 -4.71
N PHE A 67 -21.11 8.18 -4.04
CA PHE A 67 -20.29 8.74 -2.98
C PHE A 67 -19.41 9.88 -3.49
N LEU A 68 -18.63 9.68 -4.54
CA LEU A 68 -17.72 10.68 -5.10
C LEU A 68 -18.47 11.88 -5.67
N GLN A 69 -19.59 11.65 -6.35
CA GLN A 69 -20.46 12.72 -6.83
C GLN A 69 -21.00 13.57 -5.68
N ARG A 70 -21.42 12.94 -4.58
CA ARG A 70 -21.97 13.62 -3.41
C ARG A 70 -20.90 14.34 -2.60
N ALA A 71 -19.71 13.73 -2.42
CA ALA A 71 -18.58 14.30 -1.69
C ALA A 71 -18.00 15.53 -2.39
N ASN A 72 -17.92 15.49 -3.72
CA ASN A 72 -17.34 16.55 -4.58
C ASN A 72 -16.03 17.12 -4.01
N ASN A 73 -15.09 16.21 -3.68
CA ASN A 73 -13.82 16.56 -3.04
C ASN A 73 -12.67 16.07 -3.93
N PRO A 74 -11.69 16.93 -4.30
CA PRO A 74 -10.58 16.60 -5.19
C PRO A 74 -9.57 15.60 -4.61
N TYR A 75 -9.64 15.32 -3.31
CA TYR A 75 -8.77 14.34 -2.63
C TYR A 75 -9.40 12.95 -2.51
N LEU A 76 -10.57 12.71 -3.12
CA LEU A 76 -11.27 11.43 -3.11
C LEU A 76 -11.29 10.83 -4.51
N PHE A 77 -10.89 9.56 -4.61
CA PHE A 77 -10.76 8.86 -5.88
C PHE A 77 -11.48 7.50 -5.85
N PRO A 78 -11.97 7.03 -7.02
CA PRO A 78 -12.50 5.70 -7.13
C PRO A 78 -11.38 4.67 -7.18
N GLU A 79 -11.61 3.51 -6.55
CA GLU A 79 -10.80 2.33 -6.65
C GLU A 79 -11.39 1.30 -7.64
N LEU A 80 -10.68 0.14 -7.83
CA LEU A 80 -11.07 -0.91 -8.77
C LEU A 80 -12.52 -1.36 -8.55
N ALA A 81 -12.94 -1.53 -7.30
CA ALA A 81 -14.31 -1.91 -7.00
C ALA A 81 -15.17 -0.72 -6.58
N LYS A 82 -16.47 -0.77 -6.94
CA LYS A 82 -17.48 0.22 -6.56
C LYS A 82 -17.72 0.34 -5.05
N PHE A 83 -17.16 -0.54 -4.25
CA PHE A 83 -17.23 -0.50 -2.79
C PHE A 83 -15.91 -0.06 -2.12
N ASN A 84 -14.92 0.35 -2.90
CA ASN A 84 -13.69 0.94 -2.39
C ASN A 84 -13.55 2.40 -2.83
N ILE A 85 -12.92 3.19 -1.99
CA ILE A 85 -12.55 4.59 -2.24
C ILE A 85 -11.13 4.84 -1.72
N GLU A 86 -10.44 5.79 -2.34
CA GLU A 86 -9.12 6.26 -1.91
C GLU A 86 -9.22 7.71 -1.44
N LEU A 87 -8.57 7.97 -0.32
CA LEU A 87 -8.41 9.28 0.29
C LEU A 87 -6.95 9.72 0.15
N ASN A 88 -6.72 10.83 -0.50
CA ASN A 88 -5.40 11.45 -0.62
C ASN A 88 -5.27 12.64 0.31
N VAL A 89 -4.05 12.94 0.73
CA VAL A 89 -3.75 14.17 1.47
C VAL A 89 -2.85 15.07 0.64
N GLU A 90 -2.86 16.35 0.97
CA GLU A 90 -1.95 17.31 0.35
C GLU A 90 -0.51 17.04 0.82
N PRO A 91 0.44 16.87 -0.11
CA PRO A 91 1.85 16.67 0.25
C PRO A 91 2.41 17.88 1.00
N GLN A 92 3.23 17.62 2.01
CA GLN A 92 3.82 18.67 2.85
C GLN A 92 5.34 18.48 2.99
N SER A 93 6.07 19.59 3.01
CA SER A 93 7.46 19.57 3.47
C SER A 93 7.50 19.12 4.93
N ILE A 94 8.48 18.28 5.27
CA ILE A 94 8.62 17.79 6.64
C ILE A 94 8.94 18.96 7.57
N ASN A 95 8.18 19.09 8.63
CA ASN A 95 8.32 20.13 9.65
C ASN A 95 7.87 19.59 11.02
N SER A 96 8.01 20.41 12.06
CA SER A 96 7.75 19.98 13.45
C SER A 96 6.32 19.53 13.75
N SER A 97 5.32 20.00 13.01
CA SER A 97 3.89 19.66 13.20
C SER A 97 3.34 18.65 12.18
N LEU A 98 4.18 18.12 11.29
CA LEU A 98 3.76 17.26 10.18
C LEU A 98 2.75 16.17 10.59
N LEU A 99 3.06 15.45 11.66
CA LEU A 99 2.24 14.29 12.06
C LEU A 99 0.88 14.73 12.63
N SER A 100 0.85 15.77 13.44
CA SER A 100 -0.39 16.34 13.96
C SER A 100 -1.21 17.04 12.86
N ASP A 101 -0.57 17.66 11.87
CA ASP A 101 -1.24 18.24 10.70
C ASP A 101 -1.85 17.12 9.83
N PHE A 102 -1.14 16.03 9.62
CA PHE A 102 -1.67 14.85 8.92
C PHE A 102 -2.86 14.23 9.65
N GLU A 103 -2.78 14.07 10.98
CA GLU A 103 -3.93 13.57 11.75
C GLU A 103 -5.14 14.48 11.59
N LYS A 104 -4.95 15.78 11.72
CA LYS A 104 -6.04 16.76 11.58
C LYS A 104 -6.68 16.71 10.18
N GLN A 105 -5.87 16.66 9.11
CA GLN A 105 -6.37 16.56 7.75
C GLN A 105 -7.14 15.24 7.54
N LEU A 106 -6.58 14.12 7.99
CA LEU A 106 -7.24 12.82 7.87
C LEU A 106 -8.56 12.77 8.63
N GLN A 107 -8.59 13.27 9.86
CA GLN A 107 -9.82 13.33 10.66
C GLN A 107 -10.90 14.18 9.99
N GLN A 108 -10.55 15.34 9.44
CA GLN A 108 -11.49 16.21 8.74
C GLN A 108 -12.04 15.52 7.48
N LEU A 109 -11.17 14.94 6.66
CA LEU A 109 -11.56 14.23 5.45
C LEU A 109 -12.40 12.99 5.78
N TRP A 110 -12.01 12.23 6.81
CA TRP A 110 -12.74 11.06 7.27
C TRP A 110 -14.14 11.41 7.78
N GLN A 111 -14.30 12.51 8.53
CA GLN A 111 -15.62 12.98 8.98
C GLN A 111 -16.52 13.40 7.82
N GLN A 112 -15.96 14.09 6.81
CA GLN A 112 -16.70 14.40 5.58
C GLN A 112 -17.16 13.12 4.89
N CYS A 113 -16.26 12.14 4.74
CA CYS A 113 -16.54 10.86 4.11
C CYS A 113 -17.61 10.07 4.88
N LYS A 114 -17.56 10.06 6.22
CA LYS A 114 -18.58 9.44 7.07
C LYS A 114 -19.96 10.05 6.86
N GLN A 115 -20.04 11.37 6.78
CA GLN A 115 -21.32 12.04 6.53
C GLN A 115 -21.83 11.73 5.12
N THR A 116 -20.96 11.83 4.12
CA THR A 116 -21.29 11.51 2.72
C THR A 116 -21.77 10.07 2.55
N SER A 117 -21.12 9.10 3.20
CA SER A 117 -21.54 7.69 3.12
C SER A 117 -22.93 7.48 3.71
N LYS A 118 -23.25 8.12 4.84
CA LYS A 118 -24.59 8.07 5.45
C LYS A 118 -25.66 8.67 4.54
N ASP A 119 -25.35 9.80 3.89
CA ASP A 119 -26.29 10.47 2.97
C ASP A 119 -26.72 9.58 1.80
N ILE A 120 -25.88 8.59 1.44
CA ILE A 120 -26.17 7.62 0.37
C ILE A 120 -26.57 6.24 0.89
N GLY A 121 -26.81 6.08 2.20
CA GLY A 121 -27.22 4.81 2.82
C GLY A 121 -26.09 3.77 2.91
N CYS A 122 -24.85 4.22 3.07
CA CYS A 122 -23.67 3.39 3.33
C CYS A 122 -22.98 3.86 4.61
N ASN A 123 -21.97 3.10 5.02
CA ASN A 123 -21.01 3.48 6.06
C ASN A 123 -19.60 3.30 5.51
N MET A 124 -18.60 3.90 6.15
CA MET A 124 -17.23 3.85 5.74
C MET A 124 -16.36 3.14 6.76
N LEU A 125 -15.48 2.26 6.31
CA LEU A 125 -14.64 1.41 7.14
C LEU A 125 -13.21 1.35 6.60
N GLY A 126 -12.20 1.62 7.45
CA GLY A 126 -10.78 1.37 7.19
C GLY A 126 -10.38 0.01 7.76
N ILE A 127 -10.04 -0.95 6.91
CA ILE A 127 -9.58 -2.30 7.29
C ILE A 127 -8.91 -2.94 6.08
N GLY A 128 -7.86 -3.72 6.28
CA GLY A 128 -7.07 -4.26 5.17
C GLY A 128 -7.82 -5.22 4.25
N ILE A 129 -8.58 -6.17 4.81
CA ILE A 129 -9.55 -7.01 4.10
C ILE A 129 -10.84 -7.01 4.92
N LEU A 130 -11.96 -6.78 4.25
CA LEU A 130 -13.26 -6.79 4.92
C LEU A 130 -13.65 -8.22 5.33
N PRO A 131 -13.84 -8.53 6.63
CA PRO A 131 -14.11 -9.91 7.08
C PRO A 131 -15.38 -10.52 6.52
N THR A 132 -16.38 -9.70 6.21
CA THR A 132 -17.66 -10.10 5.62
C THR A 132 -17.62 -10.28 4.10
N LEU A 133 -16.50 -9.95 3.45
CA LEU A 133 -16.34 -10.11 2.01
C LEU A 133 -16.56 -11.56 1.59
N THR A 134 -17.33 -11.76 0.54
CA THR A 134 -17.54 -13.06 -0.09
C THR A 134 -17.00 -13.09 -1.52
N ASN A 135 -16.75 -14.29 -2.04
CA ASN A 135 -16.31 -14.43 -3.43
C ASN A 135 -17.35 -13.89 -4.45
N ASN A 136 -18.62 -13.85 -4.10
CA ASN A 136 -19.68 -13.31 -4.97
C ASN A 136 -19.64 -11.78 -5.07
N ASP A 137 -19.15 -11.08 -4.05
CA ASP A 137 -19.03 -9.62 -4.07
C ASP A 137 -17.97 -9.16 -5.08
N LEU A 138 -16.97 -10.00 -5.32
CA LEU A 138 -15.89 -9.73 -6.27
C LEU A 138 -16.31 -10.09 -7.72
N SER A 139 -17.40 -9.53 -8.19
CA SER A 139 -17.89 -9.74 -9.57
C SER A 139 -17.62 -8.50 -10.45
N LEU A 140 -17.56 -8.69 -11.77
CA LEU A 140 -17.42 -7.58 -12.73
C LEU A 140 -18.60 -6.60 -12.69
N ASP A 141 -19.73 -6.94 -12.10
CA ASP A 141 -20.84 -6.00 -11.86
C ASP A 141 -20.43 -4.91 -10.86
N ASN A 142 -19.49 -5.23 -10.00
CA ASN A 142 -18.94 -4.35 -8.98
C ASN A 142 -17.61 -3.66 -9.39
N ILE A 143 -17.15 -3.84 -10.63
CA ILE A 143 -16.00 -3.06 -11.13
C ILE A 143 -16.39 -1.59 -11.31
N SER A 144 -15.53 -0.67 -10.92
CA SER A 144 -15.74 0.77 -11.14
C SER A 144 -15.86 1.08 -12.64
N SER A 145 -16.66 2.08 -13.00
CA SER A 145 -17.04 2.38 -14.38
C SER A 145 -15.91 2.96 -15.25
N LEU A 146 -14.74 3.22 -14.68
CA LEU A 146 -13.59 3.76 -15.40
C LEU A 146 -13.04 2.78 -16.43
N ASP A 147 -12.79 3.27 -17.65
CA ASP A 147 -12.29 2.44 -18.77
C ASP A 147 -10.92 1.81 -18.46
N ARG A 148 -10.10 2.48 -17.66
CA ARG A 148 -8.80 1.94 -17.21
C ARG A 148 -8.91 0.61 -16.48
N TYR A 149 -9.93 0.40 -15.67
CA TYR A 149 -10.12 -0.86 -14.92
C TYR A 149 -10.63 -1.99 -15.82
N ARG A 150 -11.51 -1.66 -16.77
CA ARG A 150 -11.95 -2.62 -17.80
C ARG A 150 -10.77 -3.06 -18.68
N ALA A 151 -9.96 -2.08 -19.13
CA ALA A 151 -8.76 -2.36 -19.90
C ALA A 151 -7.76 -3.21 -19.11
N LEU A 152 -7.54 -2.92 -17.82
CA LEU A 152 -6.68 -3.74 -16.96
C LEU A 152 -7.15 -5.19 -16.92
N ASN A 153 -8.44 -5.42 -16.64
CA ASN A 153 -9.04 -6.75 -16.63
C ASN A 153 -8.84 -7.49 -17.96
N GLU A 154 -9.18 -6.85 -19.08
CA GLU A 154 -9.03 -7.44 -20.40
C GLU A 154 -7.57 -7.77 -20.75
N GLN A 155 -6.63 -6.89 -20.41
CA GLN A 155 -5.22 -7.09 -20.74
C GLN A 155 -4.55 -8.14 -19.85
N VAL A 156 -4.85 -8.20 -18.55
CA VAL A 156 -4.36 -9.27 -17.68
C VAL A 156 -4.81 -10.63 -18.20
N LEU A 157 -6.11 -10.80 -18.51
CA LEU A 157 -6.63 -12.05 -19.05
C LEU A 157 -6.05 -12.39 -20.44
N ARG A 158 -5.83 -11.40 -21.30
CA ARG A 158 -5.17 -11.58 -22.59
C ARG A 158 -3.75 -12.12 -22.44
N HIS A 159 -2.95 -11.53 -21.55
CA HIS A 159 -1.59 -12.01 -21.25
C HIS A 159 -1.60 -13.44 -20.69
N ARG A 160 -2.60 -13.77 -19.89
CA ARG A 160 -2.81 -15.15 -19.38
C ARG A 160 -3.36 -16.11 -20.44
N GLN A 161 -3.61 -15.66 -21.67
CA GLN A 161 -4.19 -16.49 -22.74
C GLN A 161 -5.54 -17.12 -22.34
N GLY A 162 -6.35 -16.40 -21.57
CA GLY A 162 -7.66 -16.83 -21.07
C GLY A 162 -7.61 -17.80 -19.89
N LYS A 163 -6.43 -18.09 -19.32
CA LYS A 163 -6.31 -18.90 -18.09
C LYS A 163 -6.83 -18.12 -16.89
N THR A 164 -7.42 -18.85 -15.94
CA THR A 164 -7.92 -18.29 -14.67
C THR A 164 -6.80 -17.64 -13.85
N ILE A 165 -7.18 -16.66 -13.05
CA ILE A 165 -6.36 -16.09 -11.97
C ILE A 165 -6.68 -16.91 -10.72
N GLY A 166 -5.68 -17.48 -10.08
CA GLY A 166 -5.87 -18.30 -8.88
C GLY A 166 -5.24 -17.66 -7.65
N LEU A 167 -5.96 -17.70 -6.53
CA LEU A 167 -5.37 -17.57 -5.20
C LEU A 167 -5.13 -18.95 -4.63
N ASN A 168 -3.93 -19.18 -4.11
CA ASN A 168 -3.59 -20.37 -3.33
C ASN A 168 -2.75 -19.90 -2.13
N ILE A 169 -3.41 -19.77 -0.98
CA ILE A 169 -2.82 -19.19 0.23
C ILE A 169 -2.89 -20.21 1.36
N ASN A 170 -1.71 -20.61 1.85
CA ASN A 170 -1.57 -21.44 3.04
C ASN A 170 -1.23 -20.53 4.25
N GLY A 171 -2.13 -20.48 5.20
CA GLY A 171 -1.99 -19.77 6.47
C GLY A 171 -2.35 -20.68 7.64
N ASN A 172 -3.11 -20.19 8.61
CA ASN A 172 -3.70 -21.03 9.65
C ASN A 172 -4.72 -22.01 9.03
N GLU A 173 -5.42 -21.56 8.00
CA GLU A 173 -6.26 -22.37 7.13
C GLU A 173 -5.75 -22.27 5.68
N HIS A 174 -6.35 -23.01 4.77
CA HIS A 174 -6.05 -22.98 3.34
C HIS A 174 -7.19 -22.33 2.56
N LEU A 175 -6.85 -21.42 1.66
CA LEU A 175 -7.77 -20.81 0.70
C LEU A 175 -7.30 -21.11 -0.72
N GLU A 176 -8.17 -21.68 -1.53
CA GLU A 176 -7.99 -21.86 -2.97
C GLU A 176 -9.21 -21.32 -3.72
N VAL A 177 -8.99 -20.39 -4.64
CA VAL A 177 -10.03 -19.72 -5.43
C VAL A 177 -9.52 -19.48 -6.83
N GLU A 178 -10.34 -19.74 -7.85
CA GLU A 178 -10.07 -19.39 -9.24
C GLU A 178 -11.12 -18.42 -9.79
N ARG A 179 -10.63 -17.43 -10.57
CA ARG A 179 -11.49 -16.42 -11.21
C ARG A 179 -11.08 -16.16 -12.64
N LYS A 180 -12.04 -15.59 -13.41
CA LYS A 180 -11.84 -15.13 -14.80
C LYS A 180 -11.85 -13.59 -14.88
N ASP A 181 -11.44 -12.92 -13.82
CA ASP A 181 -11.38 -11.46 -13.69
C ASP A 181 -10.33 -11.06 -12.65
N VAL A 182 -9.96 -9.77 -12.63
CA VAL A 182 -8.98 -9.21 -11.69
C VAL A 182 -9.59 -8.76 -10.36
N MET A 183 -10.86 -9.02 -10.12
CA MET A 183 -11.59 -8.46 -8.96
C MET A 183 -11.06 -8.91 -7.61
N LEU A 184 -10.23 -9.96 -7.54
CA LEU A 184 -9.53 -10.35 -6.31
C LEU A 184 -8.62 -9.23 -5.76
N GLU A 185 -8.10 -8.36 -6.62
CA GLU A 185 -7.30 -7.20 -6.22
C GLU A 185 -8.08 -6.26 -5.31
N ALA A 186 -9.36 -6.03 -5.62
CA ALA A 186 -10.25 -5.17 -4.84
C ALA A 186 -10.57 -5.68 -3.42
N ALA A 187 -10.15 -6.89 -3.08
CA ALA A 187 -10.26 -7.42 -1.72
C ALA A 187 -9.29 -6.77 -0.72
N ALA A 188 -8.28 -6.05 -1.22
CA ALA A 188 -7.21 -5.48 -0.40
C ALA A 188 -7.29 -3.95 -0.39
N THR A 189 -7.17 -3.33 0.79
CA THR A 189 -7.04 -1.89 0.98
C THR A 189 -5.79 -1.57 1.80
N SER A 190 -5.13 -0.46 1.49
CA SER A 190 -3.82 -0.11 2.01
C SER A 190 -3.72 1.29 2.59
N LEU A 191 -2.65 1.50 3.36
CA LEU A 191 -2.03 2.78 3.62
C LEU A 191 -0.76 2.86 2.77
N GLN A 192 -0.70 3.81 1.85
CA GLN A 192 0.46 4.03 0.98
C GLN A 192 1.16 5.32 1.43
N ILE A 193 2.40 5.20 1.89
CA ILE A 193 3.17 6.34 2.41
C ILE A 193 4.14 6.81 1.34
N HIS A 194 4.13 8.11 1.05
CA HIS A 194 4.94 8.75 0.03
C HIS A 194 6.05 9.58 0.67
N LEU A 195 7.23 9.46 0.14
CA LEU A 195 8.38 10.27 0.53
C LEU A 195 9.13 10.74 -0.73
N GLN A 196 9.01 12.03 -1.06
CA GLN A 196 9.87 12.66 -2.06
C GLN A 196 11.27 12.82 -1.46
N THR A 197 12.30 12.46 -2.25
CA THR A 197 13.70 12.52 -1.82
C THR A 197 14.56 13.22 -2.87
N PRO A 198 15.65 13.89 -2.47
CA PRO A 198 16.70 14.31 -3.40
C PRO A 198 17.27 13.09 -4.13
N GLN A 199 17.71 13.32 -5.38
CA GLN A 199 18.20 12.23 -6.25
C GLN A 199 19.39 11.50 -5.64
N ASP A 200 20.36 12.21 -5.08
CA ASP A 200 21.59 11.70 -4.51
C ASP A 200 21.40 10.89 -3.21
N GLU A 201 20.28 11.09 -2.52
CA GLU A 201 19.92 10.35 -1.32
C GLU A 201 18.94 9.20 -1.60
N SER A 202 18.30 9.19 -2.77
CA SER A 202 17.15 8.35 -3.08
C SER A 202 17.41 6.85 -2.95
N VAL A 203 18.60 6.38 -3.31
CA VAL A 203 19.02 4.97 -3.17
C VAL A 203 19.00 4.53 -1.71
N ARG A 204 19.51 5.38 -0.82
CA ARG A 204 19.55 5.11 0.62
C ARG A 204 18.15 5.01 1.20
N TYR A 205 17.27 5.97 0.87
CA TYR A 205 15.87 5.97 1.32
C TYR A 205 15.10 4.78 0.76
N TYR A 206 15.34 4.40 -0.48
CA TYR A 206 14.69 3.24 -1.10
C TYR A 206 15.10 1.93 -0.42
N ASN A 207 16.41 1.71 -0.23
CA ASN A 207 16.92 0.50 0.42
C ASN A 207 16.47 0.43 1.89
N ALA A 208 16.49 1.57 2.61
CA ALA A 208 15.95 1.67 3.96
C ALA A 208 14.46 1.28 4.00
N SER A 209 13.64 1.78 3.06
CA SER A 209 12.22 1.42 2.95
C SER A 209 12.00 -0.07 2.76
N MET A 210 12.87 -0.73 1.98
CA MET A 210 12.82 -2.20 1.81
C MET A 210 13.13 -2.92 3.12
N ILE A 211 14.18 -2.53 3.83
CA ILE A 211 14.61 -3.17 5.07
C ILE A 211 13.53 -3.05 6.16
N VAL A 212 12.97 -1.85 6.35
CA VAL A 212 11.95 -1.62 7.38
C VAL A 212 10.57 -2.18 7.02
N SER A 213 10.37 -2.66 5.78
CA SER A 213 9.10 -3.27 5.37
C SER A 213 8.69 -4.47 6.26
N ALA A 214 9.65 -5.23 6.78
CA ALA A 214 9.37 -6.38 7.63
C ALA A 214 8.74 -6.01 8.99
N PRO A 215 9.35 -5.13 9.83
CA PRO A 215 8.69 -4.70 11.06
C PRO A 215 7.38 -3.92 10.78
N LEU A 216 7.33 -3.09 9.73
CA LEU A 216 6.15 -2.29 9.42
C LEU A 216 4.93 -3.16 9.06
N VAL A 217 5.10 -4.17 8.22
CA VAL A 217 3.99 -5.07 7.85
C VAL A 217 3.47 -5.87 9.04
N ALA A 218 4.33 -6.25 9.98
CA ALA A 218 3.92 -6.99 11.19
C ALA A 218 3.21 -6.08 12.20
N VAL A 219 3.76 -4.88 12.45
CA VAL A 219 3.21 -3.88 13.37
C VAL A 219 1.86 -3.33 12.88
N GLY A 220 1.74 -3.11 11.57
CA GLY A 220 0.54 -2.60 10.91
C GLY A 220 -0.47 -3.68 10.49
N ALA A 221 -0.25 -4.97 10.83
CA ALA A 221 -1.08 -6.09 10.36
C ALA A 221 -2.56 -5.93 10.75
N ASN A 222 -3.46 -5.96 9.74
CA ASN A 222 -4.89 -5.74 9.91
C ASN A 222 -5.77 -6.51 8.90
N ALA A 223 -5.32 -7.68 8.43
CA ALA A 223 -6.00 -8.44 7.40
C ALA A 223 -5.88 -9.97 7.59
N PRO A 224 -6.38 -10.56 8.71
CA PRO A 224 -6.21 -11.99 8.95
C PRO A 224 -7.20 -12.86 8.17
N PHE A 225 -8.39 -12.33 7.84
CA PHE A 225 -9.49 -13.11 7.29
C PHE A 225 -9.77 -12.75 5.83
N MET A 226 -9.99 -13.77 4.99
CA MET A 226 -10.57 -13.64 3.66
C MET A 226 -11.52 -14.81 3.39
N PHE A 227 -12.76 -14.51 2.95
CA PHE A 227 -13.81 -15.50 2.69
C PHE A 227 -14.01 -16.47 3.88
N ASN A 228 -14.04 -15.91 5.09
CA ASN A 228 -14.17 -16.64 6.36
C ASN A 228 -13.02 -17.64 6.65
N LYS A 229 -11.85 -17.51 5.99
CA LYS A 229 -10.64 -18.27 6.26
C LYS A 229 -9.65 -17.44 7.06
N ASP A 230 -9.07 -18.01 8.12
CA ASP A 230 -7.97 -17.44 8.88
C ASP A 230 -6.64 -17.79 8.20
N LEU A 231 -5.97 -16.78 7.63
CA LEU A 231 -4.82 -16.98 6.77
C LEU A 231 -3.53 -16.38 7.38
N TRP A 232 -2.91 -15.42 6.71
CA TRP A 232 -1.72 -14.75 7.19
C TRP A 232 -2.05 -13.68 8.24
N TYR A 233 -1.06 -13.12 8.94
CA TYR A 233 -1.29 -11.90 9.72
C TYR A 233 -1.64 -10.73 8.81
N GLU A 234 -1.00 -10.67 7.64
CA GLU A 234 -1.28 -9.68 6.60
C GLU A 234 -1.58 -10.41 5.27
N THR A 235 -2.79 -10.94 5.17
CA THR A 235 -3.26 -11.73 3.99
C THR A 235 -3.30 -10.89 2.72
N ARG A 236 -3.36 -9.57 2.83
CA ARG A 236 -3.32 -8.64 1.71
C ARG A 236 -2.10 -8.85 0.82
N ILE A 237 -0.96 -9.23 1.41
CA ILE A 237 0.29 -9.46 0.68
C ILE A 237 0.13 -10.56 -0.37
N PRO A 238 -0.17 -11.83 -0.03
CA PRO A 238 -0.33 -12.87 -1.03
C PRO A 238 -1.58 -12.70 -1.92
N VAL A 239 -2.63 -12.02 -1.43
CA VAL A 239 -3.82 -11.71 -2.25
C VAL A 239 -3.44 -10.79 -3.40
N PHE A 240 -2.78 -9.67 -3.13
CA PHE A 240 -2.43 -8.72 -4.17
C PHE A 240 -1.42 -9.29 -5.17
N GLU A 241 -0.41 -10.04 -4.70
CA GLU A 241 0.58 -10.66 -5.59
C GLU A 241 -0.03 -11.65 -6.59
N GLN A 242 -1.04 -12.40 -6.16
CA GLN A 242 -1.66 -13.43 -6.98
C GLN A 242 -2.83 -12.89 -7.83
N SER A 243 -3.48 -11.79 -7.42
CA SER A 243 -4.71 -11.26 -8.04
C SER A 243 -4.50 -10.61 -9.42
N VAL A 244 -3.33 -10.06 -9.68
CA VAL A 244 -2.97 -9.40 -10.94
C VAL A 244 -1.79 -10.05 -11.66
N ASP A 245 -1.51 -11.31 -11.33
CA ASP A 245 -0.45 -12.07 -11.99
C ASP A 245 -0.82 -12.37 -13.45
N ILE A 246 0.03 -11.94 -14.38
CA ILE A 246 -0.18 -12.15 -15.82
C ILE A 246 0.26 -13.54 -16.31
N GLY A 247 0.75 -14.40 -15.42
CA GLY A 247 1.39 -15.66 -15.80
C GLY A 247 2.80 -15.45 -16.39
N GLY A 248 3.67 -16.42 -16.22
CA GLY A 248 5.03 -16.34 -16.77
C GLY A 248 5.01 -16.33 -18.29
N ILE A 249 5.65 -15.33 -18.91
CA ILE A 249 5.91 -15.30 -20.35
C ILE A 249 7.31 -15.85 -20.58
N GLY A 250 7.39 -16.97 -21.30
CA GLY A 250 8.65 -17.52 -21.78
C GLY A 250 9.39 -18.41 -20.82
N GLY A 251 10.08 -19.36 -21.34
CA GLY A 251 10.72 -20.55 -20.78
C GLY A 251 11.39 -20.44 -19.41
N ALA A 252 11.71 -21.58 -18.87
CA ALA A 252 12.25 -21.83 -17.53
C ALA A 252 13.47 -20.99 -17.10
N ALA A 253 14.14 -20.31 -18.03
CA ALA A 253 15.30 -19.46 -17.76
C ALA A 253 14.96 -18.07 -17.24
N SER A 254 13.75 -17.56 -17.46
CA SER A 254 13.37 -16.18 -17.12
C SER A 254 12.61 -16.06 -15.80
N GLY A 255 12.11 -17.17 -15.24
CA GLY A 255 11.21 -17.12 -14.08
C GLY A 255 9.94 -16.29 -14.33
N PRO A 256 8.88 -16.45 -13.56
CA PRO A 256 7.74 -15.56 -13.65
C PRO A 256 8.10 -14.20 -13.02
N MET A 257 8.09 -13.14 -13.82
CA MET A 257 8.15 -11.77 -13.29
C MET A 257 6.75 -11.37 -12.82
N HIS A 258 6.53 -11.40 -11.52
CA HIS A 258 5.27 -10.95 -10.93
C HIS A 258 5.17 -9.42 -10.95
N ARG A 259 4.03 -8.88 -11.39
CA ARG A 259 3.81 -7.42 -11.42
C ARG A 259 3.70 -6.81 -10.03
N VAL A 260 3.20 -7.56 -9.05
CA VAL A 260 3.31 -7.22 -7.64
C VAL A 260 4.52 -7.94 -7.07
N THR A 261 5.48 -7.23 -6.52
CA THR A 261 6.78 -7.81 -6.14
C THR A 261 7.49 -6.98 -5.08
N PHE A 262 8.30 -7.66 -4.28
CA PHE A 262 9.24 -6.97 -3.38
C PHE A 262 10.44 -6.36 -4.13
N GLY A 263 10.68 -6.76 -5.37
CA GLY A 263 11.82 -6.36 -6.19
C GLY A 263 12.79 -7.49 -6.42
N SER A 264 13.87 -7.20 -7.16
CA SER A 264 14.91 -8.14 -7.58
C SER A 264 16.22 -7.98 -6.80
N HIS A 265 16.52 -6.75 -6.34
CA HIS A 265 17.76 -6.39 -5.61
C HIS A 265 17.60 -5.03 -4.93
N TYR A 266 18.54 -4.67 -4.07
CA TYR A 266 18.71 -3.29 -3.61
C TYR A 266 19.16 -2.40 -4.77
N ALA A 267 18.72 -1.14 -4.79
CA ALA A 267 19.27 -0.14 -5.70
C ALA A 267 20.75 0.13 -5.34
N ARG A 268 21.59 0.34 -6.35
CA ARG A 268 23.04 0.47 -6.16
C ARG A 268 23.54 1.88 -6.48
N GLU A 269 23.22 2.38 -7.65
CA GLU A 269 23.71 3.67 -8.16
C GLU A 269 22.61 4.72 -8.23
N SER A 270 21.44 4.33 -8.73
CA SER A 270 20.29 5.22 -8.84
C SER A 270 18.96 4.45 -8.94
N LEU A 271 17.85 5.10 -8.63
CA LEU A 271 16.53 4.49 -8.84
C LEU A 271 16.13 4.36 -10.32
N LEU A 272 16.93 4.89 -11.25
CA LEU A 272 16.80 4.61 -12.68
C LEU A 272 16.86 3.10 -12.97
N GLU A 273 17.59 2.33 -12.16
CA GLU A 273 17.66 0.86 -12.24
C GLU A 273 16.28 0.22 -12.26
N CYS A 274 15.35 0.71 -11.42
CA CYS A 274 13.97 0.19 -11.38
C CYS A 274 13.19 0.48 -12.67
N PHE A 275 13.42 1.64 -13.29
CA PHE A 275 12.74 2.01 -14.56
C PHE A 275 13.34 1.25 -15.75
N ASN A 276 14.66 1.00 -15.76
CA ASN A 276 15.31 0.14 -16.74
C ASN A 276 14.81 -1.31 -16.63
N GLU A 277 14.74 -1.85 -15.41
CA GLU A 277 14.15 -3.18 -15.16
C GLU A 277 12.71 -3.27 -15.67
N ASN A 278 11.92 -2.21 -15.48
CA ASN A 278 10.55 -2.15 -16.00
C ASN A 278 10.52 -2.22 -17.53
N LEU A 279 11.36 -1.44 -18.19
CA LEU A 279 11.45 -1.40 -19.65
C LEU A 279 11.89 -2.74 -20.25
N GLU A 280 12.89 -3.39 -19.64
CA GLU A 280 13.52 -4.59 -20.15
C GLU A 280 12.73 -5.87 -19.90
N HIS A 281 12.06 -5.95 -18.74
CA HIS A 281 11.53 -7.23 -18.26
C HIS A 281 10.01 -7.28 -18.16
N TYR A 282 9.32 -6.14 -18.16
CA TYR A 282 7.86 -6.13 -18.04
C TYR A 282 7.20 -5.79 -19.38
N PRO A 283 6.32 -6.68 -19.91
CA PRO A 283 5.58 -6.36 -21.10
C PRO A 283 4.61 -5.19 -20.84
N VAL A 284 4.39 -4.35 -21.86
CA VAL A 284 3.39 -3.28 -21.82
C VAL A 284 2.01 -3.88 -21.58
N LEU A 285 1.34 -3.46 -20.50
CA LEU A 285 0.01 -3.95 -20.15
C LEU A 285 -1.09 -3.07 -20.78
N LEU A 286 -0.97 -1.75 -20.66
CA LEU A 286 -1.93 -0.77 -21.15
C LEU A 286 -1.27 0.15 -22.21
N PRO A 287 -1.31 -0.19 -23.51
CA PRO A 287 -0.66 0.59 -24.55
C PRO A 287 -1.50 1.80 -24.98
N VAL A 288 -1.83 2.66 -24.00
CA VAL A 288 -2.57 3.91 -24.21
C VAL A 288 -1.68 4.92 -24.92
N THR A 289 -2.22 5.63 -25.89
CA THR A 289 -1.49 6.69 -26.61
C THR A 289 -1.83 8.05 -26.01
N TYR A 290 -0.78 8.86 -25.80
CA TYR A 290 -0.88 10.22 -25.31
C TYR A 290 -0.40 11.19 -26.39
N ASP A 291 -1.12 12.30 -26.55
CA ASP A 291 -0.70 13.44 -27.38
C ASP A 291 -0.02 14.48 -26.49
N THR A 292 1.15 14.12 -25.99
CA THR A 292 1.93 14.95 -25.06
C THR A 292 3.41 14.89 -25.40
N GLU A 293 4.15 15.94 -25.01
CA GLU A 293 5.59 15.96 -25.15
C GLU A 293 6.25 14.85 -24.32
N PRO A 294 7.37 14.27 -24.80
CA PRO A 294 8.06 13.17 -24.12
C PRO A 294 8.50 13.50 -22.68
N GLU A 295 8.82 14.77 -22.43
CA GLU A 295 9.25 15.28 -21.12
C GLU A 295 8.18 15.19 -20.04
N LYS A 296 6.92 14.92 -20.42
CA LYS A 296 5.84 14.63 -19.44
C LYS A 296 5.91 13.19 -18.92
N LEU A 297 6.69 12.31 -19.53
CA LEU A 297 6.92 10.92 -19.16
C LEU A 297 5.62 10.11 -18.96
N ASN A 298 4.56 10.40 -19.74
CA ASN A 298 3.25 9.77 -19.51
C ASN A 298 3.25 8.27 -19.78
N TYR A 299 4.00 7.82 -20.78
CA TYR A 299 4.15 6.40 -21.11
C TYR A 299 4.96 5.66 -20.03
N LEU A 300 6.06 6.24 -19.58
CA LEU A 300 6.89 5.70 -18.51
C LEU A 300 6.10 5.64 -17.19
N ARG A 301 5.40 6.71 -16.84
CA ARG A 301 4.59 6.79 -15.62
C ARG A 301 3.44 5.78 -15.63
N LEU A 302 2.72 5.63 -16.76
CA LEU A 302 1.67 4.62 -16.88
C LEU A 302 2.25 3.21 -16.82
N HIS A 303 3.36 2.94 -17.50
CA HIS A 303 4.01 1.63 -17.46
C HIS A 303 4.42 1.26 -16.04
N ASN A 304 5.12 2.15 -15.33
CA ASN A 304 5.48 2.01 -13.92
C ASN A 304 4.23 1.85 -13.02
N GLY A 305 3.14 2.55 -13.34
CA GLY A 305 1.85 2.45 -12.65
C GLY A 305 1.19 1.07 -12.74
N THR A 306 1.58 0.23 -13.71
CA THR A 306 1.12 -1.15 -13.86
C THR A 306 2.08 -2.20 -13.31
N ILE A 307 3.10 -1.78 -12.57
CA ILE A 307 4.09 -2.64 -11.90
C ILE A 307 4.10 -2.23 -10.44
N TRP A 308 3.55 -3.07 -9.59
CA TRP A 308 3.28 -2.75 -8.18
C TRP A 308 4.37 -3.34 -7.27
N ARG A 309 5.54 -2.66 -7.23
CA ARG A 309 6.52 -2.99 -6.18
C ARG A 309 5.98 -2.57 -4.81
N TRP A 310 6.27 -3.34 -3.78
CA TRP A 310 5.89 -2.99 -2.39
C TRP A 310 6.55 -1.68 -1.92
N ASN A 311 7.74 -1.37 -2.45
CA ASN A 311 8.34 -0.05 -2.40
C ASN A 311 8.54 0.40 -3.85
N ARG A 312 7.78 1.37 -4.31
CA ARG A 312 7.74 1.78 -5.71
C ARG A 312 8.35 3.16 -5.92
N PRO A 313 9.42 3.30 -6.70
CA PRO A 313 9.88 4.62 -7.11
C PRO A 313 8.92 5.22 -8.13
N LEU A 314 8.59 6.49 -7.97
CA LEU A 314 7.69 7.25 -8.82
C LEU A 314 8.36 8.52 -9.30
N ILE A 315 8.07 8.93 -10.55
CA ILE A 315 8.39 10.26 -11.06
C ILE A 315 7.12 11.11 -11.05
N GLY A 316 7.21 12.25 -10.39
CA GLY A 316 6.19 13.30 -10.40
C GLY A 316 6.78 14.62 -10.90
N PHE A 317 5.99 15.68 -10.80
CA PHE A 317 6.42 17.02 -11.14
C PHE A 317 6.00 17.97 -10.02
N ASP A 318 6.90 18.87 -9.66
CA ASP A 318 6.61 19.99 -8.77
C ASP A 318 5.71 21.01 -9.48
N ASP A 319 5.14 21.96 -8.74
CA ASP A 319 4.22 22.98 -9.29
C ASP A 319 4.88 23.84 -10.39
N ASP A 320 6.20 24.00 -10.34
CA ASP A 320 6.98 24.70 -11.37
C ASP A 320 7.34 23.85 -12.59
N GLY A 321 6.90 22.58 -12.59
CA GLY A 321 7.17 21.61 -13.64
C GLY A 321 8.50 20.87 -13.53
N THR A 322 9.29 21.11 -12.46
CA THR A 322 10.52 20.36 -12.21
C THR A 322 10.21 18.91 -11.86
N PRO A 323 10.82 17.91 -12.54
CA PRO A 323 10.58 16.51 -12.22
C PRO A 323 11.14 16.16 -10.84
N HIS A 324 10.40 15.37 -10.08
CA HIS A 324 10.84 14.89 -8.77
C HIS A 324 10.73 13.38 -8.63
N LEU A 325 11.52 12.83 -7.73
CA LEU A 325 11.54 11.42 -7.38
C LEU A 325 10.89 11.21 -6.01
N ARG A 326 9.99 10.24 -5.90
CA ARG A 326 9.40 9.83 -4.62
C ARG A 326 9.32 8.32 -4.49
N ILE A 327 9.38 7.85 -3.26
CA ILE A 327 9.20 6.45 -2.90
C ILE A 327 7.79 6.30 -2.33
N GLU A 328 7.07 5.32 -2.83
CA GLU A 328 5.75 4.92 -2.36
C GLU A 328 5.88 3.58 -1.62
N HIS A 329 5.66 3.61 -0.32
CA HIS A 329 5.66 2.42 0.54
C HIS A 329 4.24 1.89 0.69
N ARG A 330 3.98 0.65 0.25
CA ARG A 330 2.64 0.05 0.07
C ARG A 330 2.36 -1.14 0.98
N THR A 331 3.27 -1.46 1.91
CA THR A 331 3.22 -2.74 2.64
C THR A 331 2.15 -2.81 3.71
N MET A 332 1.68 -1.66 4.23
CA MET A 332 0.75 -1.61 5.35
C MET A 332 -0.71 -1.59 4.91
N SER A 333 -1.56 -2.26 5.68
CA SER A 333 -3.01 -2.17 5.58
C SER A 333 -3.53 -0.78 5.97
N SER A 334 -4.74 -0.43 5.48
CA SER A 334 -5.57 0.56 6.16
C SER A 334 -5.74 0.17 7.62
N ALA A 335 -5.30 1.04 8.56
CA ALA A 335 -5.20 0.72 9.97
C ALA A 335 -6.55 0.76 10.72
N PRO A 336 -6.63 0.19 11.93
CA PRO A 336 -7.86 0.12 12.74
C PRO A 336 -8.50 1.47 13.05
N SER A 337 -7.68 2.49 13.31
CA SER A 337 -8.19 3.86 13.55
C SER A 337 -7.37 4.89 12.76
N MET A 338 -7.89 6.12 12.69
CA MET A 338 -7.16 7.20 11.99
C MET A 338 -5.86 7.52 12.72
N VAL A 339 -5.85 7.50 14.04
CA VAL A 339 -4.62 7.72 14.82
C VAL A 339 -3.63 6.57 14.66
N ASP A 340 -4.07 5.33 14.48
CA ASP A 340 -3.19 4.19 14.16
C ASP A 340 -2.51 4.35 12.79
N ASN A 341 -3.20 4.92 11.77
CA ASN A 341 -2.58 5.24 10.49
C ASN A 341 -1.43 6.24 10.66
N ILE A 342 -1.63 7.30 11.46
CA ILE A 342 -0.59 8.31 11.69
C ILE A 342 0.57 7.74 12.51
N ALA A 343 0.30 6.87 13.48
CA ALA A 343 1.35 6.15 14.21
C ALA A 343 2.21 5.29 13.27
N ASN A 344 1.58 4.59 12.33
CA ASN A 344 2.28 3.81 11.31
C ASN A 344 3.15 4.71 10.40
N ILE A 345 2.63 5.87 9.99
CA ILE A 345 3.37 6.88 9.19
C ILE A 345 4.58 7.41 9.98
N ALA A 346 4.41 7.75 11.26
CA ALA A 346 5.48 8.22 12.13
C ALA A 346 6.60 7.18 12.26
N PHE A 347 6.24 5.92 12.49
CA PHE A 347 7.19 4.82 12.61
C PHE A 347 7.95 4.58 11.30
N TYR A 348 7.26 4.65 10.14
CA TYR A 348 7.91 4.58 8.83
C TYR A 348 8.92 5.73 8.62
N TYR A 349 8.50 6.98 8.76
CA TYR A 349 9.40 8.11 8.50
C TYR A 349 10.60 8.11 9.46
N GLY A 350 10.37 7.81 10.73
CA GLY A 350 11.44 7.71 11.72
C GLY A 350 12.48 6.67 11.33
N LEU A 351 12.06 5.44 11.09
CA LEU A 351 12.96 4.34 10.72
C LEU A 351 13.67 4.57 9.39
N VAL A 352 12.91 4.98 8.37
CA VAL A 352 13.50 5.19 7.03
C VAL A 352 14.55 6.29 7.07
N HIS A 353 14.27 7.40 7.76
CA HIS A 353 15.24 8.48 7.87
C HIS A 353 16.47 8.07 8.70
N TYR A 354 16.27 7.33 9.78
CA TYR A 354 17.37 6.80 10.59
C TYR A 354 18.31 5.94 9.75
N TYR A 355 17.78 4.94 9.04
CA TYR A 355 18.58 4.01 8.23
C TYR A 355 19.15 4.65 6.96
N ALA A 356 18.44 5.56 6.32
CA ALA A 356 18.94 6.28 5.16
C ALA A 356 20.13 7.19 5.48
N THR A 357 20.19 7.73 6.72
CA THR A 357 21.22 8.69 7.15
C THR A 357 22.31 8.11 8.04
N CYS A 358 22.24 6.81 8.39
CA CYS A 358 23.30 6.17 9.17
C CYS A 358 24.61 6.07 8.36
N ILE A 359 25.75 6.12 9.05
CA ILE A 359 27.09 6.08 8.42
C ILE A 359 27.31 4.73 7.75
N ASP A 360 26.97 3.64 8.45
CA ASP A 360 27.11 2.28 7.96
C ASP A 360 25.78 1.83 7.32
N PRO A 361 25.72 1.69 5.99
CA PRO A 361 24.49 1.29 5.31
C PRO A 361 24.00 -0.08 5.76
N PRO A 362 22.73 -0.22 6.20
CA PRO A 362 22.21 -1.52 6.64
C PRO A 362 22.19 -2.55 5.50
N GLU A 363 21.99 -2.11 4.26
CA GLU A 363 22.03 -2.97 3.05
C GLU A 363 23.42 -3.56 2.76
N ALA A 364 24.49 -3.06 3.37
CA ALA A 364 25.82 -3.67 3.30
C ALA A 364 25.98 -4.89 4.23
N ARG A 365 25.11 -5.01 5.24
CA ARG A 365 25.16 -6.04 6.28
C ARG A 365 24.01 -7.03 6.20
N LEU A 366 22.86 -6.64 5.65
CA LEU A 366 21.70 -7.48 5.45
C LEU A 366 21.52 -7.71 3.95
N THR A 367 21.58 -8.95 3.51
CA THR A 367 21.41 -9.26 2.09
C THR A 367 19.98 -9.01 1.63
N PHE A 368 19.79 -8.72 0.35
CA PHE A 368 18.46 -8.56 -0.23
C PHE A 368 17.57 -9.80 -0.04
N ALA A 369 18.15 -10.99 -0.13
CA ALA A 369 17.42 -12.25 0.08
C ALA A 369 16.89 -12.37 1.53
N GLU A 370 17.69 -12.00 2.52
CA GLU A 370 17.27 -11.97 3.93
C GLU A 370 16.19 -10.91 4.16
N THR A 371 16.34 -9.71 3.60
CA THR A 371 15.31 -8.64 3.69
C THR A 371 13.99 -9.09 3.09
N LYS A 372 14.03 -9.73 1.94
CA LYS A 372 12.86 -10.29 1.26
C LYS A 372 12.19 -11.39 2.10
N ASP A 373 12.97 -12.32 2.64
CA ASP A 373 12.45 -13.40 3.51
C ASP A 373 11.86 -12.80 4.79
N ASN A 374 12.55 -11.85 5.43
CA ASN A 374 12.04 -11.12 6.59
C ASN A 374 10.67 -10.51 6.33
N PHE A 375 10.49 -9.82 5.18
CA PHE A 375 9.22 -9.20 4.81
C PHE A 375 8.09 -10.22 4.67
N TYR A 376 8.26 -11.25 3.84
CA TYR A 376 7.19 -12.22 3.61
C TYR A 376 6.85 -13.04 4.85
N ARG A 377 7.86 -13.42 5.63
CA ARG A 377 7.65 -14.15 6.89
C ARG A 377 6.98 -13.28 7.94
N SER A 378 7.33 -12.00 8.02
CA SER A 378 6.65 -11.06 8.92
C SER A 378 5.19 -10.84 8.53
N ALA A 379 4.88 -10.74 7.23
CA ALA A 379 3.50 -10.70 6.75
C ALA A 379 2.72 -11.98 7.07
N GLN A 380 3.37 -13.13 7.00
CA GLN A 380 2.76 -14.43 7.29
C GLN A 380 2.54 -14.66 8.78
N LEU A 381 3.55 -14.37 9.61
CA LEU A 381 3.65 -14.86 11.00
C LEU A 381 3.54 -13.75 12.06
N GLY A 382 3.56 -12.46 11.65
CA GLY A 382 3.37 -11.30 12.54
C GLY A 382 4.52 -11.08 13.54
N LEU A 383 4.18 -10.56 14.72
CA LEU A 383 5.13 -10.06 15.72
C LEU A 383 6.08 -11.11 16.29
N ASN A 384 5.67 -12.36 16.33
CA ASN A 384 6.44 -13.46 16.93
C ASN A 384 7.41 -14.13 15.96
N HIS A 385 7.43 -13.69 14.68
CA HIS A 385 8.41 -14.19 13.71
C HIS A 385 9.82 -13.67 14.03
N ARG A 386 10.82 -14.53 13.80
CA ARG A 386 12.24 -14.18 13.99
C ARG A 386 12.85 -13.73 12.67
N VAL A 387 13.32 -12.50 12.63
CA VAL A 387 14.03 -11.88 11.49
C VAL A 387 15.54 -11.83 11.77
N ILE A 388 16.34 -11.83 10.71
CA ILE A 388 17.75 -11.46 10.77
C ILE A 388 17.85 -9.95 10.61
N TRP A 389 18.64 -9.28 11.46
CA TRP A 389 18.77 -7.83 11.40
C TRP A 389 20.21 -7.42 10.99
N PRO A 390 20.49 -6.16 10.59
CA PRO A 390 21.81 -5.75 10.09
C PRO A 390 22.99 -5.95 11.05
N ASP A 391 22.75 -6.16 12.32
CA ASP A 391 23.78 -6.53 13.32
C ASP A 391 24.18 -8.01 13.27
N GLY A 392 23.52 -8.82 12.41
CA GLY A 392 23.73 -10.24 12.25
C GLY A 392 22.97 -11.13 13.25
N ASN A 393 22.24 -10.54 14.18
CA ASN A 393 21.47 -11.27 15.18
C ASN A 393 20.05 -11.58 14.70
N ARG A 394 19.37 -12.46 15.45
CA ARG A 394 17.97 -12.85 15.21
C ARG A 394 17.10 -12.40 16.37
N TYR A 395 16.07 -11.65 16.07
CA TYR A 395 15.08 -11.14 17.00
C TYR A 395 13.69 -11.55 16.54
N THR A 396 12.75 -11.72 17.46
CA THR A 396 11.34 -11.60 17.10
C THR A 396 11.06 -10.14 16.69
N ILE A 397 10.06 -9.91 15.85
CA ILE A 397 9.67 -8.52 15.53
C ILE A 397 9.32 -7.75 16.81
N LYS A 398 8.67 -8.41 17.78
CA LYS A 398 8.36 -7.80 19.09
C LYS A 398 9.61 -7.34 19.82
N GLU A 399 10.58 -8.25 20.03
CA GLU A 399 11.87 -7.91 20.66
C GLU A 399 12.55 -6.76 19.91
N LEU A 400 12.67 -6.87 18.60
CA LEU A 400 13.35 -5.89 17.75
C LEU A 400 12.71 -4.49 17.86
N VAL A 401 11.38 -4.40 17.85
CA VAL A 401 10.67 -3.11 17.96
C VAL A 401 10.90 -2.47 19.32
N LEU A 402 10.73 -3.25 20.40
CA LEU A 402 10.81 -2.72 21.78
C LEU A 402 12.25 -2.41 22.20
N ASP A 403 13.22 -3.24 21.80
CA ASP A 403 14.60 -3.13 22.26
C ASP A 403 15.44 -2.12 21.46
N SER A 404 15.03 -1.79 20.18
CA SER A 404 15.83 -0.90 19.34
C SER A 404 15.04 -0.02 18.38
N LEU A 405 14.05 -0.55 17.63
CA LEU A 405 13.46 0.21 16.53
C LEU A 405 12.66 1.45 16.97
N LEU A 406 12.09 1.45 18.16
CA LEU A 406 11.41 2.63 18.71
C LEU A 406 12.40 3.77 18.97
N GLU A 407 13.57 3.48 19.57
CA GLU A 407 14.63 4.48 19.81
C GLU A 407 15.23 4.97 18.49
N GLU A 408 15.44 4.06 17.53
CA GLU A 408 15.93 4.40 16.20
C GLU A 408 14.92 5.28 15.44
N ALA A 409 13.62 4.97 15.50
CA ALA A 409 12.57 5.77 14.93
C ALA A 409 12.47 7.16 15.59
N GLN A 410 12.57 7.23 16.93
CA GLN A 410 12.62 8.50 17.66
C GLN A 410 13.79 9.35 17.17
N THR A 411 15.00 8.75 17.09
CA THR A 411 16.21 9.43 16.58
C THR A 411 16.01 9.94 15.15
N GLY A 412 15.36 9.15 14.30
CA GLY A 412 15.04 9.55 12.92
C GLY A 412 14.05 10.72 12.89
N LEU A 413 13.00 10.69 13.69
CA LEU A 413 12.01 11.78 13.78
C LEU A 413 12.66 13.07 14.33
N ASP A 414 13.53 12.96 15.32
CA ASP A 414 14.26 14.10 15.87
C ASP A 414 15.15 14.78 14.80
N LYS A 415 15.87 13.98 14.01
CA LYS A 415 16.67 14.47 12.88
C LYS A 415 15.81 15.13 11.78
N LEU A 416 14.59 14.66 11.58
CA LEU A 416 13.60 15.28 10.67
C LEU A 416 13.02 16.58 11.25
N GLY A 417 13.27 16.90 12.52
CA GLY A 417 12.75 18.08 13.18
C GLY A 417 11.28 17.95 13.60
N ILE A 418 10.74 16.74 13.69
CA ILE A 418 9.39 16.48 14.24
C ILE A 418 9.38 16.84 15.73
N SER A 419 8.27 17.42 16.19
CA SER A 419 8.15 17.80 17.61
C SER A 419 8.25 16.59 18.54
N ALA A 420 8.91 16.74 19.69
CA ALA A 420 9.00 15.67 20.69
C ALA A 420 7.62 15.21 21.17
N ALA A 421 6.63 16.11 21.23
CA ALA A 421 5.27 15.77 21.61
C ALA A 421 4.61 14.81 20.58
N ASP A 422 4.76 15.08 19.29
CA ASP A 422 4.24 14.22 18.22
C ASP A 422 4.99 12.88 18.21
N SER A 423 6.32 12.91 18.26
CA SER A 423 7.12 11.67 18.26
C SER A 423 6.73 10.76 19.42
N GLN A 424 6.67 11.29 20.65
CA GLN A 424 6.27 10.51 21.84
C GLN A 424 4.84 9.98 21.73
N ARG A 425 3.91 10.79 21.24
CA ARG A 425 2.51 10.38 21.09
C ARG A 425 2.38 9.21 20.12
N TYR A 426 2.91 9.32 18.91
CA TYR A 426 2.67 8.33 17.86
C TYR A 426 3.55 7.09 18.02
N LEU A 427 4.80 7.23 18.46
CA LEU A 427 5.64 6.07 18.78
C LEU A 427 5.14 5.35 20.05
N GLY A 428 4.59 6.07 21.04
CA GLY A 428 3.95 5.47 22.21
C GLY A 428 2.72 4.61 21.86
N ILE A 429 1.99 4.94 20.78
CA ILE A 429 0.92 4.07 20.26
C ILE A 429 1.51 2.78 19.67
N ILE A 430 2.63 2.86 18.94
CA ILE A 430 3.32 1.66 18.45
C ILE A 430 3.81 0.81 19.60
N GLU A 431 4.50 1.40 20.59
CA GLU A 431 4.99 0.72 21.78
C GLU A 431 3.87 -0.04 22.50
N SER A 432 2.80 0.64 22.88
CA SER A 432 1.65 0.05 23.57
C SER A 432 0.97 -1.06 22.75
N ARG A 433 0.87 -0.91 21.42
CA ARG A 433 0.36 -1.93 20.51
C ARG A 433 1.21 -3.20 20.53
N ILE A 434 2.53 -3.06 20.61
CA ILE A 434 3.48 -4.19 20.62
C ILE A 434 3.58 -4.83 21.99
N GLU A 435 3.57 -4.04 23.06
CA GLU A 435 3.55 -4.57 24.44
C GLU A 435 2.30 -5.40 24.72
N SER A 436 1.13 -4.88 24.33
CA SER A 436 -0.16 -5.58 24.48
C SER A 436 -0.35 -6.72 23.49
N GLU A 437 0.51 -6.85 22.48
CA GLU A 437 0.35 -7.76 21.33
C GLU A 437 -1.03 -7.61 20.64
N GLN A 438 -1.56 -6.38 20.56
CA GLN A 438 -2.89 -6.12 20.00
C GLN A 438 -2.82 -5.26 18.73
N THR A 439 -2.33 -5.86 17.63
CA THR A 439 -2.50 -5.31 16.27
C THR A 439 -3.95 -5.51 15.81
N GLY A 440 -4.32 -4.90 14.69
CA GLY A 440 -5.65 -5.12 14.10
C GLY A 440 -5.95 -6.59 13.81
N THR A 441 -4.94 -7.35 13.35
CA THR A 441 -5.07 -8.80 13.14
C THR A 441 -5.26 -9.56 14.44
N GLN A 442 -4.50 -9.25 15.47
CA GLN A 442 -4.61 -9.95 16.76
C GLN A 442 -5.94 -9.66 17.45
N TRP A 443 -6.41 -8.39 17.37
CA TRP A 443 -7.75 -8.05 17.84
C TRP A 443 -8.85 -8.84 17.11
N GLN A 444 -8.82 -8.88 15.78
CA GLN A 444 -9.80 -9.62 14.98
C GLN A 444 -9.82 -11.11 15.32
N ARG A 445 -8.65 -11.75 15.42
CA ARG A 445 -8.52 -13.16 15.78
C ARG A 445 -9.04 -13.43 17.19
N LYS A 446 -8.65 -12.59 18.15
CA LYS A 446 -9.09 -12.75 19.55
C LYS A 446 -10.59 -12.53 19.69
N PHE A 447 -11.14 -11.55 18.96
CA PHE A 447 -12.59 -11.36 18.89
C PHE A 447 -13.31 -12.63 18.39
N ALA A 448 -12.83 -13.22 17.29
CA ALA A 448 -13.39 -14.43 16.72
C ALA A 448 -13.27 -15.65 17.65
N GLU A 449 -12.18 -15.75 18.40
CA GLU A 449 -11.98 -16.79 19.41
C GLU A 449 -13.00 -16.67 20.56
N LEU A 450 -13.21 -15.46 21.09
CA LEU A 450 -14.08 -15.22 22.25
C LEU A 450 -15.58 -15.23 21.91
N ASN A 451 -15.93 -14.75 20.69
CA ASN A 451 -17.32 -14.50 20.31
C ASN A 451 -17.85 -15.45 19.23
N GLY A 452 -17.06 -16.46 18.83
CA GLY A 452 -17.33 -17.26 17.66
C GLY A 452 -16.98 -16.54 16.35
N ARG A 453 -16.89 -17.28 15.26
CA ARG A 453 -16.48 -16.77 13.96
C ARG A 453 -17.68 -16.18 13.18
N ASP A 454 -18.38 -15.23 13.79
CA ASP A 454 -19.40 -14.42 13.15
C ASP A 454 -18.76 -13.16 12.57
N MET A 455 -18.47 -13.16 11.27
CA MET A 455 -17.78 -12.07 10.59
C MET A 455 -18.63 -10.79 10.53
N GLN A 456 -19.96 -10.88 10.52
CA GLN A 456 -20.80 -9.70 10.60
C GLN A 456 -20.71 -9.04 11.98
N ARG A 457 -20.76 -9.83 13.06
CA ARG A 457 -20.63 -9.33 14.41
C ARG A 457 -19.23 -8.74 14.63
N LEU A 458 -18.18 -9.42 14.17
CA LEU A 458 -16.80 -8.93 14.21
C LEU A 458 -16.68 -7.56 13.52
N THR A 459 -17.16 -7.46 12.27
CA THR A 459 -17.05 -6.23 11.49
C THR A 459 -17.85 -5.09 12.10
N ARG A 460 -19.02 -5.36 12.67
CA ARG A 460 -19.82 -4.35 13.39
C ARG A 460 -19.10 -3.84 14.63
N CYS A 461 -18.50 -4.73 15.42
CA CYS A 461 -17.73 -4.35 16.59
C CYS A 461 -16.49 -3.52 16.21
N TYR A 462 -15.74 -3.97 15.22
CA TYR A 462 -14.61 -3.23 14.66
C TYR A 462 -15.03 -1.82 14.21
N TYR A 463 -16.14 -1.71 13.46
CA TYR A 463 -16.71 -0.43 13.03
C TYR A 463 -17.01 0.49 14.22
N GLN A 464 -17.63 -0.03 15.27
CA GLN A 464 -17.97 0.75 16.47
C GLN A 464 -16.72 1.31 17.16
N HIS A 465 -15.69 0.51 17.35
CA HIS A 465 -14.40 0.97 17.89
C HIS A 465 -13.73 2.02 17.01
N GLN A 466 -13.71 1.81 15.71
CA GLN A 466 -13.12 2.76 14.77
C GLN A 466 -13.80 4.14 14.81
N GLN A 467 -15.12 4.21 15.11
CA GLN A 467 -15.83 5.49 15.20
C GLN A 467 -15.30 6.40 16.32
N ASN A 468 -14.73 5.82 17.38
CA ASN A 468 -14.19 6.55 18.52
C ASN A 468 -12.76 7.08 18.28
N ASN A 469 -12.09 6.65 17.23
CA ASN A 469 -10.72 7.00 16.87
C ASN A 469 -9.69 6.80 18.01
N ILE A 470 -9.90 5.77 18.84
CA ILE A 470 -8.91 5.33 19.83
C ILE A 470 -7.97 4.30 19.21
N PRO A 471 -6.71 4.20 19.65
CA PRO A 471 -5.76 3.20 19.16
C PRO A 471 -6.25 1.78 19.39
N VAL A 472 -5.89 0.86 18.48
CA VAL A 472 -6.39 -0.52 18.53
C VAL A 472 -5.99 -1.29 19.80
N HIS A 473 -4.87 -0.96 20.41
CA HIS A 473 -4.43 -1.61 21.65
C HIS A 473 -5.33 -1.30 22.87
N GLU A 474 -6.17 -0.27 22.79
CA GLU A 474 -7.17 0.08 23.80
C GLU A 474 -8.56 -0.54 23.54
N TRP A 475 -8.74 -1.23 22.40
CA TRP A 475 -10.04 -1.82 22.05
C TRP A 475 -10.33 -3.04 22.92
N ASP A 476 -11.50 -3.06 23.56
CA ASP A 476 -12.04 -4.25 24.20
C ASP A 476 -12.71 -5.21 23.20
N PHE A 477 -13.32 -6.27 23.71
CA PHE A 477 -14.02 -7.30 22.91
C PHE A 477 -15.53 -7.28 23.15
N ASP A 478 -16.04 -6.24 23.84
CA ASP A 478 -17.47 -6.03 24.10
C ASP A 478 -18.07 -5.06 23.07
N CYS A 479 -19.19 -5.45 22.49
CA CYS A 479 -19.88 -4.73 21.43
C CYS A 479 -21.31 -4.37 21.83
N SER A 480 -21.48 -3.74 22.97
CA SER A 480 -22.76 -3.27 23.49
C SER A 480 -23.23 -1.91 22.90
N GLY A 481 -22.48 -1.37 21.93
CA GLY A 481 -22.76 -0.08 21.29
C GLY A 481 -23.87 -0.10 20.22
N PRO A 482 -24.27 1.08 19.69
CA PRO A 482 -25.34 1.19 18.71
C PRO A 482 -25.01 0.45 17.40
N HIS A 483 -26.05 -0.13 16.79
CA HIS A 483 -25.93 -0.82 15.50
C HIS A 483 -25.45 0.12 14.38
N ILE A 484 -24.82 -0.45 13.35
CA ILE A 484 -24.53 0.23 12.08
C ILE A 484 -25.87 0.75 11.53
N ALA A 485 -25.98 2.04 11.32
CA ALA A 485 -27.20 2.69 10.86
C ALA A 485 -27.44 2.49 9.35
#